data_3cd1f6a0db23e4b845cc79c78bc8d8ec
#
_entry.id   3cd1f6a0db23e4b845cc79c78bc8d8ec
#
_cell.length_a   1.000
_cell.length_b   1.000
_cell.length_c   1.000
_cell.angle_alpha   90.00
_cell.angle_beta   90.00
_cell.angle_gamma   90.00
#
_symmetry.space_group_name_H-M   'P 1'
#
loop_
_entity.id
_entity.type
_entity.pdbx_description
1 polymer ?
#
loop_
_entity_poly.entity_id
_entity_poly.type
_entity_poly.pdbx_seq_one_letter_code
_entity_poly.pdbx_strand_id
1 'polypeptide(L)'
;MNLSALGLSAATLPSAVPARRVPASSGQLLAACRVCWEEGGQMLALWLSDERDRDRGFTLRVVLQDSDGLMLLEHTMPDGDVHYPDLSLIFPAANRMQRAAFDLVGIPSDSDDQRPWLWLASWPIDQFPLRRDFVASPKWEPGQEEYAFVKVAGDGVHEIPVGPVHAGIIEPGHFRFQIVGEKVLRLEERLGYTHKGIEKRFEALSLDEGHRLAGRVSGDSTVAYAWAYAQALEAIADVSIPTRAAWLRALVLERERVANHLGDLGYLGNDGGFAFGLAQFSRLKEDVLRTNLVAFGHRLAMDHVIPGGVARDLSPEHAVRISEECAALEREIRIIRDIYDEHAGLQDRFRTCGTVSPALAAKLGLLGMAGRASGQARDLRCDFPVAPYDSLAVRKAGSLDGDVAARVAVRFDEVRESLRLIQNIVKALPVGPIHEPLPAIPAYRQGIGIVESWRGPVLLALTSGPDGSIRRCHPHDPSWSNWPVIEHAVIGNIVPDFPLINKSFNLAYSGHDL
;
A
#
# COMPACT_ATOMS: atom_id res chain seq x y z
N MET A 1 -6.30 21.88 7.55
CA MET A 1 -5.57 22.16 8.84
C MET A 1 -4.98 23.56 8.84
N ASN A 2 -5.15 24.34 9.96
CA ASN A 2 -4.57 25.68 10.12
C ASN A 2 -3.15 25.60 10.73
N LEU A 3 -2.13 25.54 9.89
CA LEU A 3 -0.73 25.43 10.31
C LEU A 3 -0.23 26.66 11.10
N SER A 4 -0.72 27.86 10.78
CA SER A 4 -0.29 29.08 11.45
C SER A 4 -0.72 29.09 12.92
N ALA A 5 -1.87 28.50 13.27
CA ALA A 5 -2.32 28.35 14.65
C ALA A 5 -1.40 27.44 15.48
N LEU A 6 -0.66 26.55 14.83
CA LEU A 6 0.32 25.66 15.45
C LEU A 6 1.75 26.23 15.42
N GLY A 7 1.93 27.46 14.95
CA GLY A 7 3.24 28.06 14.76
C GLY A 7 4.10 27.34 13.72
N LEU A 8 3.44 26.67 12.74
CA LEU A 8 4.09 25.93 11.66
C LEU A 8 4.10 26.74 10.37
N SER A 9 5.19 26.62 9.61
CA SER A 9 5.32 27.15 8.26
C SER A 9 5.45 26.01 7.25
N ALA A 10 4.81 26.16 6.10
CA ALA A 10 4.84 25.17 5.03
C ALA A 10 5.58 25.71 3.81
N ALA A 11 6.34 24.83 3.17
CA ALA A 11 6.85 25.02 1.81
C ALA A 11 6.17 24.02 0.87
N THR A 12 6.07 24.36 -0.41
CA THR A 12 5.61 23.42 -1.44
C THR A 12 6.54 22.22 -1.50
N LEU A 13 5.97 21.02 -1.52
CA LEU A 13 6.68 19.77 -1.75
C LEU A 13 6.41 19.29 -3.17
N PRO A 14 7.43 18.99 -3.99
CA PRO A 14 7.24 18.39 -5.31
C PRO A 14 6.40 17.11 -5.27
N SER A 15 5.25 17.14 -5.95
CA SER A 15 4.30 16.02 -6.04
C SER A 15 3.30 16.27 -7.15
N ALA A 16 2.70 15.19 -7.70
CA ALA A 16 1.61 15.28 -8.67
C ALA A 16 0.27 15.71 -8.04
N VAL A 17 0.13 15.58 -6.73
CA VAL A 17 -1.03 16.04 -5.93
C VAL A 17 -0.60 17.21 -5.05
N PRO A 18 -1.55 18.04 -4.54
CA PRO A 18 -1.19 19.09 -3.59
C PRO A 18 -0.40 18.54 -2.41
N ALA A 19 0.81 19.06 -2.17
CA ALA A 19 1.68 18.57 -1.10
C ALA A 19 2.47 19.71 -0.45
N ARG A 20 2.64 19.62 0.88
CA ARG A 20 3.33 20.62 1.70
C ARG A 20 4.41 19.92 2.53
N ARG A 21 5.56 20.57 2.67
CA ARG A 21 6.64 20.18 3.57
C ARG A 21 6.65 21.10 4.79
N VAL A 22 6.65 20.53 5.98
CA VAL A 22 6.47 21.25 7.23
C VAL A 22 7.50 20.79 8.25
N PRO A 23 8.57 21.57 8.48
CA PRO A 23 9.48 21.33 9.61
C PRO A 23 8.73 21.52 10.93
N ALA A 24 8.93 20.62 11.90
CA ALA A 24 8.23 20.64 13.17
C ALA A 24 9.14 20.23 14.33
N SER A 25 9.00 20.90 15.47
CA SER A 25 9.52 20.39 16.74
C SER A 25 8.69 19.19 17.22
N SER A 26 9.17 18.46 18.22
CA SER A 26 8.48 17.31 18.81
C SER A 26 7.03 17.66 19.26
N GLY A 27 6.85 18.76 19.98
CA GLY A 27 5.52 19.21 20.41
C GLY A 27 4.61 19.65 19.25
N GLN A 28 5.16 20.32 18.24
CA GLN A 28 4.42 20.71 17.03
C GLN A 28 4.01 19.51 16.18
N LEU A 29 4.86 18.48 16.08
CA LEU A 29 4.57 17.21 15.40
C LEU A 29 3.33 16.55 16.02
N LEU A 30 3.33 16.38 17.37
CA LEU A 30 2.18 15.82 18.08
C LEU A 30 0.91 16.65 17.89
N ALA A 31 1.01 17.98 17.99
CA ALA A 31 -0.13 18.87 17.82
C ALA A 31 -0.71 18.77 16.40
N ALA A 32 0.14 18.76 15.37
CA ALA A 32 -0.30 18.62 13.99
C ALA A 32 -0.96 17.25 13.74
N CYS A 33 -0.40 16.16 14.28
CA CYS A 33 -0.99 14.83 14.19
C CYS A 33 -2.39 14.78 14.85
N ARG A 34 -2.56 15.36 16.03
CA ARG A 34 -3.85 15.41 16.73
C ARG A 34 -4.90 16.20 15.94
N VAL A 35 -4.55 17.40 15.50
CA VAL A 35 -5.46 18.24 14.71
C VAL A 35 -5.83 17.54 13.40
N CYS A 36 -4.87 16.91 12.71
CA CYS A 36 -5.16 16.14 11.51
C CYS A 36 -6.19 15.04 11.78
N TRP A 37 -5.99 14.26 12.84
CA TRP A 37 -6.91 13.20 13.23
C TRP A 37 -8.29 13.73 13.62
N GLU A 38 -8.38 14.81 14.40
CA GLU A 38 -9.63 15.44 14.84
C GLU A 38 -10.43 16.03 13.67
N GLU A 39 -9.75 16.54 12.64
CA GLU A 39 -10.37 17.01 11.38
C GLU A 39 -10.69 15.87 10.41
N GLY A 40 -10.54 14.60 10.84
CA GLY A 40 -10.82 13.43 10.03
C GLY A 40 -9.75 13.11 8.97
N GLY A 41 -8.54 13.68 9.09
CA GLY A 41 -7.38 13.31 8.31
C GLY A 41 -6.81 11.96 8.72
N GLN A 42 -5.75 11.51 8.06
CA GLN A 42 -5.12 10.22 8.31
C GLN A 42 -3.60 10.29 8.16
N MET A 43 -2.91 9.39 8.86
CA MET A 43 -1.49 9.16 8.64
C MET A 43 -1.32 8.09 7.55
N LEU A 44 -0.54 8.40 6.52
CA LEU A 44 -0.24 7.46 5.44
C LEU A 44 1.06 6.72 5.67
N ALA A 45 2.12 7.39 6.12
CA ALA A 45 3.45 6.79 6.27
C ALA A 45 4.26 7.44 7.39
N LEU A 46 5.19 6.66 7.96
CA LEU A 46 6.19 7.11 8.92
C LEU A 46 7.50 6.38 8.66
N TRP A 47 8.63 7.13 8.61
CA TRP A 47 9.97 6.55 8.50
C TRP A 47 11.04 7.47 9.07
N LEU A 48 12.23 6.89 9.32
CA LEU A 48 13.42 7.62 9.73
C LEU A 48 14.44 7.70 8.59
N SER A 49 15.28 8.73 8.63
CA SER A 49 16.44 8.90 7.76
C SER A 49 17.65 9.34 8.56
N ASP A 50 18.81 8.74 8.25
CA ASP A 50 20.11 9.17 8.74
C ASP A 50 20.64 10.30 7.85
N GLU A 51 20.75 11.51 8.42
CA GLU A 51 21.25 12.70 7.73
C GLU A 51 22.55 13.24 8.42
N ARG A 52 23.25 12.40 9.21
CA ARG A 52 24.48 12.78 9.94
C ARG A 52 25.61 13.21 9.02
N ASP A 53 25.72 12.62 7.83
CA ASP A 53 26.68 13.02 6.80
C ASP A 53 26.46 14.45 6.24
N ARG A 54 25.38 15.11 6.67
CA ARG A 54 25.02 16.49 6.34
C ARG A 54 24.89 17.38 7.57
N ASP A 55 25.41 16.95 8.69
CA ASP A 55 25.32 17.66 10.00
C ASP A 55 23.87 17.92 10.45
N ARG A 56 22.92 17.00 10.10
CA ARG A 56 21.50 17.12 10.44
C ARG A 56 21.01 16.05 11.41
N GLY A 57 21.89 15.18 11.90
CA GLY A 57 21.50 14.08 12.79
C GLY A 57 20.52 13.10 12.12
N PHE A 58 19.42 12.81 12.79
CA PHE A 58 18.35 11.95 12.28
C PHE A 58 17.09 12.76 12.01
N THR A 59 16.32 12.33 11.03
CA THR A 59 15.04 13.00 10.69
C THR A 59 13.91 12.00 10.64
N LEU A 60 12.92 12.20 11.52
CA LEU A 60 11.62 11.52 11.44
C LEU A 60 10.77 12.23 10.39
N ARG A 61 10.15 11.45 9.51
CA ARG A 61 9.22 11.91 8.49
C ARG A 61 7.88 11.23 8.66
N VAL A 62 6.83 12.03 8.65
CA VAL A 62 5.44 11.56 8.75
C VAL A 62 4.63 12.19 7.63
N VAL A 63 3.95 11.37 6.84
CA VAL A 63 3.02 11.86 5.81
C VAL A 63 1.61 11.76 6.35
N LEU A 64 0.98 12.92 6.48
CA LEU A 64 -0.44 13.05 6.75
C LEU A 64 -1.21 13.41 5.48
N GLN A 65 -2.46 13.00 5.40
CA GLN A 65 -3.42 13.41 4.36
C GLN A 65 -4.61 14.09 5.02
N ASP A 66 -4.88 15.32 4.62
CA ASP A 66 -6.08 16.07 4.98
C ASP A 66 -6.92 16.42 3.74
N SER A 67 -7.93 17.31 3.89
CA SER A 67 -8.75 17.79 2.77
C SER A 67 -7.98 18.64 1.75
N ASP A 68 -6.83 19.19 2.12
CA ASP A 68 -6.03 20.08 1.29
C ASP A 68 -4.92 19.34 0.52
N GLY A 69 -4.70 18.05 0.81
CA GLY A 69 -3.68 17.22 0.18
C GLY A 69 -2.75 16.52 1.16
N LEU A 70 -1.50 16.34 0.76
CA LEU A 70 -0.47 15.70 1.56
C LEU A 70 0.31 16.71 2.39
N MET A 71 0.72 16.29 3.57
CA MET A 71 1.62 17.06 4.43
C MET A 71 2.75 16.16 4.92
N LEU A 72 3.98 16.47 4.52
CA LEU A 72 5.19 15.85 5.03
C LEU A 72 5.69 16.64 6.23
N LEU A 73 5.43 16.14 7.43
CA LEU A 73 6.05 16.65 8.65
C LEU A 73 7.48 16.12 8.77
N GLU A 74 8.43 16.99 9.08
CA GLU A 74 9.83 16.63 9.31
C GLU A 74 10.26 17.09 10.71
N HIS A 75 10.61 16.13 11.56
CA HIS A 75 11.21 16.37 12.86
C HIS A 75 12.67 15.97 12.83
N THR A 76 13.57 16.97 12.89
CA THR A 76 15.02 16.75 12.89
C THR A 76 15.52 16.66 14.32
N MET A 77 16.27 15.61 14.61
CA MET A 77 16.87 15.31 15.90
C MET A 77 18.40 15.41 15.76
N PRO A 78 19.06 16.34 16.46
CA PRO A 78 20.53 16.40 16.43
C PRO A 78 21.14 15.12 17.02
N ASP A 79 22.40 14.84 16.71
CA ASP A 79 23.12 13.68 17.24
C ASP A 79 23.23 13.75 18.76
N GLY A 80 23.06 12.63 19.46
CA GLY A 80 23.09 12.55 20.93
C GLY A 80 22.06 11.55 21.47
N ASP A 81 21.44 11.86 22.59
CA ASP A 81 20.32 11.08 23.14
C ASP A 81 19.04 11.39 22.34
N VAL A 82 18.78 10.55 21.35
CA VAL A 82 17.83 10.85 20.28
C VAL A 82 16.64 9.92 20.38
N HIS A 83 15.45 10.50 20.59
CA HIS A 83 14.16 9.82 20.59
C HIS A 83 13.08 10.76 20.04
N TYR A 84 11.92 10.22 19.71
CA TYR A 84 10.78 10.99 19.20
C TYR A 84 9.47 10.53 19.82
N PRO A 85 8.43 11.43 19.86
CA PRO A 85 7.19 11.14 20.55
C PRO A 85 6.44 9.96 19.93
N ASP A 86 5.73 9.19 20.77
CA ASP A 86 4.85 8.12 20.32
C ASP A 86 3.63 8.69 19.59
N LEU A 87 3.47 8.29 18.33
CA LEU A 87 2.32 8.63 17.48
C LEU A 87 1.23 7.56 17.50
N SER A 88 1.49 6.38 18.07
CA SER A 88 0.54 5.26 18.10
C SER A 88 -0.70 5.53 18.94
N LEU A 89 -0.61 6.45 19.88
CA LEU A 89 -1.75 6.93 20.69
C LEU A 89 -2.75 7.76 19.87
N ILE A 90 -2.33 8.31 18.73
CA ILE A 90 -3.17 9.09 17.81
C ILE A 90 -3.56 8.22 16.62
N PHE A 91 -2.58 7.58 16.01
CA PHE A 91 -2.73 6.71 14.83
C PHE A 91 -2.24 5.29 15.18
N PRO A 92 -3.13 4.34 15.49
CA PRO A 92 -2.73 2.99 15.92
C PRO A 92 -1.76 2.27 14.97
N ALA A 93 -1.87 2.50 13.66
CA ALA A 93 -0.95 1.94 12.66
C ALA A 93 0.51 2.41 12.84
N ALA A 94 0.74 3.56 13.51
CA ALA A 94 2.08 4.08 13.77
C ALA A 94 2.91 3.14 14.65
N ASN A 95 2.31 2.32 15.53
CA ASN A 95 3.05 1.40 16.39
C ASN A 95 4.02 0.52 15.58
N ARG A 96 3.54 -0.15 14.55
CA ARG A 96 4.37 -1.04 13.71
C ARG A 96 5.38 -0.27 12.87
N MET A 97 5.00 0.89 12.35
CA MET A 97 5.89 1.76 11.58
C MET A 97 7.04 2.29 12.44
N GLN A 98 6.78 2.68 13.68
CA GLN A 98 7.79 3.16 14.65
C GLN A 98 8.78 2.04 15.00
N ARG A 99 8.29 0.83 15.25
CA ARG A 99 9.12 -0.35 15.53
C ARG A 99 10.00 -0.71 14.33
N ALA A 100 9.43 -0.73 13.11
CA ALA A 100 10.20 -0.95 11.89
C ALA A 100 11.24 0.15 11.64
N ALA A 101 10.90 1.41 11.90
CA ALA A 101 11.83 2.52 11.80
C ALA A 101 13.00 2.39 12.80
N PHE A 102 12.72 1.90 14.02
CA PHE A 102 13.76 1.56 14.99
C PHE A 102 14.66 0.43 14.47
N ASP A 103 14.09 -0.67 14.01
CA ASP A 103 14.86 -1.80 13.49
C ASP A 103 15.82 -1.38 12.36
N LEU A 104 15.42 -0.43 11.53
CA LEU A 104 16.18 0.02 10.37
C LEU A 104 17.21 1.11 10.67
N VAL A 105 16.96 1.99 11.65
CA VAL A 105 17.79 3.19 11.91
C VAL A 105 18.29 3.26 13.36
N GLY A 106 17.65 2.59 14.32
CA GLY A 106 18.06 2.52 15.72
C GLY A 106 17.73 3.76 16.55
N ILE A 107 16.69 4.52 16.17
CA ILE A 107 16.21 5.66 16.96
C ILE A 107 14.85 5.28 17.55
N PRO A 108 14.71 5.19 18.89
CA PRO A 108 13.47 4.77 19.53
C PRO A 108 12.40 5.88 19.51
N SER A 109 11.15 5.46 19.51
CA SER A 109 10.03 6.32 19.92
C SER A 109 9.80 6.23 21.42
N ASP A 110 9.02 7.16 21.97
CA ASP A 110 8.58 7.14 23.37
C ASP A 110 7.47 6.10 23.65
N SER A 111 7.25 5.15 22.71
CA SER A 111 6.26 4.10 22.86
C SER A 111 6.70 3.04 23.89
N ASP A 112 5.76 2.49 24.65
CA ASP A 112 6.01 1.36 25.55
C ASP A 112 6.29 0.04 24.78
N ASP A 113 5.83 -0.09 23.53
CA ASP A 113 6.05 -1.28 22.70
C ASP A 113 7.32 -1.12 21.84
N GLN A 114 8.43 -1.62 22.37
CA GLN A 114 9.75 -1.62 21.72
C GLN A 114 10.12 -2.99 21.13
N ARG A 115 9.15 -3.93 21.02
CA ARG A 115 9.43 -5.25 20.43
C ARG A 115 9.84 -5.09 18.97
N PRO A 116 10.82 -5.89 18.48
CA PRO A 116 11.26 -5.80 17.09
C PRO A 116 10.10 -6.11 16.12
N TRP A 117 10.08 -5.46 14.97
CA TRP A 117 9.07 -5.71 13.95
C TRP A 117 9.61 -6.42 12.72
N LEU A 118 10.73 -5.93 12.16
CA LEU A 118 11.40 -6.53 11.00
C LEU A 118 12.52 -7.48 11.39
N TRP A 119 13.11 -7.32 12.57
CA TRP A 119 14.19 -8.17 13.03
C TRP A 119 13.69 -9.61 13.25
N LEU A 120 14.35 -10.54 12.57
CA LEU A 120 14.21 -11.97 12.73
C LEU A 120 15.52 -12.55 13.32
N ALA A 121 15.50 -13.82 13.69
CA ALA A 121 16.59 -14.50 14.40
C ALA A 121 17.99 -14.36 13.76
N SER A 122 18.08 -14.14 12.46
CA SER A 122 19.34 -13.98 11.74
C SER A 122 19.89 -12.54 11.70
N TRP A 123 19.21 -11.60 12.34
CA TRP A 123 19.60 -10.18 12.29
C TRP A 123 20.06 -9.71 13.68
N PRO A 124 21.35 -9.29 13.84
CA PRO A 124 21.85 -8.80 15.12
C PRO A 124 21.17 -7.51 15.56
N ILE A 125 20.93 -7.39 16.84
CA ILE A 125 20.10 -6.34 17.44
C ILE A 125 20.73 -4.94 17.35
N ASP A 126 22.05 -4.84 17.15
CA ASP A 126 22.84 -3.61 17.08
C ASP A 126 23.14 -3.15 15.64
N GLN A 127 22.58 -3.84 14.64
CA GLN A 127 22.81 -3.54 13.23
C GLN A 127 21.61 -2.80 12.62
N PHE A 128 21.85 -1.61 12.10
CA PHE A 128 20.82 -0.73 11.55
C PHE A 128 21.05 -0.46 10.06
N PRO A 129 20.41 -1.21 9.14
CA PRO A 129 20.76 -1.21 7.72
C PRO A 129 20.64 0.12 6.99
N LEU A 130 19.78 1.02 7.48
CA LEU A 130 19.58 2.33 6.84
C LEU A 130 20.46 3.44 7.43
N ARG A 131 21.36 3.12 8.35
CA ARG A 131 22.43 4.04 8.74
C ARG A 131 23.46 4.17 7.64
N ARG A 132 24.08 5.34 7.54
CA ARG A 132 25.11 5.64 6.53
C ARG A 132 26.41 4.87 6.74
N ASP A 133 26.72 4.51 7.97
CA ASP A 133 27.88 3.73 8.37
C ASP A 133 27.68 2.21 8.28
N PHE A 134 26.49 1.74 7.88
CA PHE A 134 26.20 0.33 7.72
C PHE A 134 26.86 -0.27 6.48
N VAL A 135 27.64 -1.36 6.67
CA VAL A 135 28.30 -2.11 5.60
C VAL A 135 27.44 -3.29 5.17
N ALA A 136 26.97 -3.29 3.94
CA ALA A 136 25.92 -4.16 3.41
C ALA A 136 26.36 -5.61 3.08
N SER A 137 27.31 -6.23 3.78
CA SER A 137 27.64 -7.64 3.49
C SER A 137 28.14 -8.52 4.64
N PRO A 138 27.77 -8.32 5.90
CA PRO A 138 28.10 -9.30 6.92
C PRO A 138 27.28 -10.57 6.72
N LYS A 139 27.92 -11.73 6.84
CA LYS A 139 27.23 -12.98 7.11
C LYS A 139 27.01 -13.07 8.61
N TRP A 140 25.75 -13.22 8.99
CA TRP A 140 25.39 -13.41 10.39
C TRP A 140 25.00 -14.86 10.65
N GLU A 141 25.37 -15.36 11.82
CA GLU A 141 24.93 -16.68 12.26
C GLU A 141 23.45 -16.59 12.69
N PRO A 142 22.62 -17.54 12.29
CA PRO A 142 21.23 -17.58 12.73
C PRO A 142 21.13 -17.67 14.25
N GLY A 143 20.40 -16.74 14.87
CA GLY A 143 20.05 -16.79 16.29
C GLY A 143 18.72 -17.52 16.53
N GLN A 144 18.27 -17.54 17.78
CA GLN A 144 16.91 -17.95 18.13
C GLN A 144 16.01 -16.72 18.19
N GLU A 145 14.85 -16.80 17.56
CA GLU A 145 13.86 -15.74 17.64
C GLU A 145 13.03 -15.92 18.91
N GLU A 146 13.08 -14.95 19.80
CA GLU A 146 12.20 -14.85 20.97
C GLU A 146 11.31 -13.60 20.79
N TYR A 147 10.12 -13.77 20.23
CA TYR A 147 9.13 -12.70 20.15
C TYR A 147 8.11 -12.84 21.28
N ALA A 148 8.01 -11.82 22.12
CA ALA A 148 7.13 -11.83 23.29
C ALA A 148 5.68 -11.52 22.88
N PHE A 149 4.93 -12.54 22.47
CA PHE A 149 3.50 -12.41 22.22
C PHE A 149 2.72 -12.06 23.48
N VAL A 150 1.72 -11.22 23.34
CA VAL A 150 0.81 -10.86 24.45
C VAL A 150 -0.08 -12.06 24.76
N LYS A 151 -0.13 -12.46 26.04
CA LYS A 151 -0.95 -13.57 26.52
C LYS A 151 -2.26 -13.09 27.09
N VAL A 152 -3.35 -13.78 26.76
CA VAL A 152 -4.66 -13.61 27.43
C VAL A 152 -4.75 -14.64 28.55
N ALA A 153 -4.97 -14.15 29.78
CA ALA A 153 -5.19 -15.02 30.95
C ALA A 153 -6.69 -15.34 31.09
N GLY A 154 -7.01 -16.59 31.46
CA GLY A 154 -8.38 -17.03 31.72
C GLY A 154 -8.50 -18.56 31.63
N ASP A 155 -9.53 -19.11 32.30
CA ASP A 155 -9.81 -20.55 32.26
C ASP A 155 -10.25 -20.96 30.85
N GLY A 156 -9.66 -22.04 30.33
CA GLY A 156 -9.97 -22.57 29.00
C GLY A 156 -9.38 -21.76 27.83
N VAL A 157 -8.57 -20.72 28.10
CA VAL A 157 -7.84 -20.01 27.05
C VAL A 157 -6.64 -20.84 26.62
N HIS A 158 -6.47 -21.01 25.32
CA HIS A 158 -5.29 -21.64 24.74
C HIS A 158 -4.84 -20.93 23.46
N GLU A 159 -3.56 -21.14 23.10
CA GLU A 159 -2.95 -20.52 21.94
C GLU A 159 -2.90 -21.48 20.75
N ILE A 160 -3.16 -20.95 19.55
CA ILE A 160 -2.95 -21.64 18.28
C ILE A 160 -1.97 -20.85 17.45
N PRO A 161 -0.73 -21.35 17.25
CA PRO A 161 0.23 -20.75 16.31
C PRO A 161 -0.09 -21.21 14.87
N VAL A 162 -0.12 -20.26 13.93
CA VAL A 162 -0.34 -20.52 12.50
C VAL A 162 0.76 -19.83 11.70
N GLY A 163 1.46 -20.57 10.85
CA GLY A 163 2.59 -20.06 10.07
C GLY A 163 3.93 -20.03 10.86
N PRO A 164 5.00 -19.40 10.33
CA PRO A 164 4.99 -18.46 9.19
C PRO A 164 4.77 -19.07 7.82
N VAL A 165 5.03 -20.35 7.60
CA VAL A 165 4.83 -21.02 6.32
C VAL A 165 3.42 -21.59 6.25
N HIS A 166 2.71 -21.26 5.15
CA HIS A 166 1.35 -21.69 4.87
C HIS A 166 1.31 -22.59 3.63
N ALA A 167 0.17 -23.26 3.42
CA ALA A 167 -0.09 -23.98 2.20
C ALA A 167 -0.43 -23.01 1.03
N GLY A 168 -0.16 -23.43 -0.21
CA GLY A 168 -0.52 -22.68 -1.40
C GLY A 168 0.45 -21.54 -1.72
N ILE A 169 -0.09 -20.44 -2.23
CA ILE A 169 0.68 -19.28 -2.74
C ILE A 169 0.69 -18.09 -1.76
N ILE A 170 0.42 -18.32 -0.49
CA ILE A 170 0.41 -17.28 0.54
C ILE A 170 1.86 -17.01 0.98
N GLU A 171 2.28 -15.75 0.96
CA GLU A 171 3.58 -15.34 1.48
C GLU A 171 3.66 -15.57 3.01
N PRO A 172 4.87 -15.76 3.59
CA PRO A 172 5.02 -16.11 4.99
C PRO A 172 4.61 -14.99 5.94
N GLY A 173 3.88 -15.37 6.99
CA GLY A 173 3.49 -14.53 8.11
C GLY A 173 3.02 -15.42 9.27
N HIS A 174 3.30 -15.02 10.51
CA HIS A 174 2.89 -15.77 11.67
C HIS A 174 1.66 -15.13 12.32
N PHE A 175 0.70 -15.97 12.70
CA PHE A 175 -0.56 -15.56 13.32
C PHE A 175 -0.72 -16.32 14.64
N ARG A 176 -0.71 -15.60 15.75
CA ARG A 176 -0.89 -16.17 17.08
C ARG A 176 -2.31 -15.91 17.57
N PHE A 177 -3.14 -16.97 17.52
CA PHE A 177 -4.51 -16.91 18.03
C PHE A 177 -4.56 -17.26 19.50
N GLN A 178 -5.40 -16.56 20.24
CA GLN A 178 -5.83 -16.93 21.58
C GLN A 178 -7.34 -17.12 21.56
N ILE A 179 -7.78 -18.31 21.96
CA ILE A 179 -9.16 -18.77 21.78
C ILE A 179 -9.73 -19.35 23.07
N VAL A 180 -11.06 -19.33 23.18
CA VAL A 180 -11.84 -20.12 24.13
C VAL A 180 -12.85 -20.95 23.35
N GLY A 181 -12.83 -22.27 23.49
CA GLY A 181 -13.56 -23.14 22.58
C GLY A 181 -13.07 -22.92 21.14
N GLU A 182 -13.96 -22.48 20.25
CA GLU A 182 -13.62 -22.14 18.85
C GLU A 182 -13.51 -20.63 18.59
N LYS A 183 -13.95 -19.78 19.54
CA LYS A 183 -14.01 -18.34 19.35
C LYS A 183 -12.67 -17.66 19.58
N VAL A 184 -12.29 -16.82 18.62
CA VAL A 184 -11.11 -15.98 18.71
C VAL A 184 -11.35 -14.84 19.70
N LEU A 185 -10.50 -14.75 20.71
CA LEU A 185 -10.46 -13.66 21.68
C LEU A 185 -9.44 -12.59 21.27
N ARG A 186 -8.31 -13.04 20.70
CA ARG A 186 -7.23 -12.19 20.25
C ARG A 186 -6.49 -12.86 19.09
N LEU A 187 -6.11 -12.05 18.14
CA LEU A 187 -5.08 -12.37 17.15
C LEU A 187 -3.92 -11.40 17.35
N GLU A 188 -2.71 -11.88 17.26
CA GLU A 188 -1.51 -11.08 17.13
C GLU A 188 -0.70 -11.58 15.94
N GLU A 189 -0.40 -10.66 15.02
CA GLU A 189 0.36 -10.93 13.80
C GLU A 189 1.84 -10.66 14.02
N ARG A 190 2.68 -11.48 13.40
CA ARG A 190 4.11 -11.26 13.26
C ARG A 190 4.49 -11.38 11.81
N LEU A 191 4.90 -10.26 11.21
CA LEU A 191 5.35 -10.14 9.82
C LEU A 191 6.88 -9.93 9.78
N GLY A 192 7.42 -9.48 8.67
CA GLY A 192 8.86 -9.26 8.48
C GLY A 192 9.57 -10.40 7.74
N TYR A 193 8.89 -11.53 7.50
CA TYR A 193 9.50 -12.72 6.85
C TYR A 193 9.81 -12.51 5.37
N THR A 194 9.18 -11.52 4.72
CA THR A 194 9.42 -11.16 3.32
C THR A 194 10.30 -9.92 3.18
N HIS A 195 10.93 -9.45 4.27
CA HIS A 195 11.84 -8.30 4.21
C HIS A 195 13.03 -8.59 3.30
N LYS A 196 13.22 -7.74 2.28
CA LYS A 196 14.23 -7.88 1.21
C LYS A 196 15.26 -6.76 1.22
N GLY A 197 15.15 -5.81 2.17
CA GLY A 197 15.99 -4.62 2.23
C GLY A 197 15.78 -3.67 1.06
N ILE A 198 14.55 -3.54 0.58
CA ILE A 198 14.19 -2.71 -0.60
C ILE A 198 14.72 -1.29 -0.46
N GLU A 199 14.54 -0.67 0.71
CA GLU A 199 14.97 0.71 0.94
C GLU A 199 16.50 0.86 0.85
N LYS A 200 17.25 -0.10 1.37
CA LYS A 200 18.72 -0.12 1.24
C LYS A 200 19.18 -0.39 -0.19
N ARG A 201 18.46 -1.25 -0.92
CA ARG A 201 18.76 -1.55 -2.33
C ARG A 201 18.59 -0.33 -3.23
N PHE A 202 17.63 0.54 -2.94
CA PHE A 202 17.46 1.80 -3.69
C PHE A 202 18.71 2.68 -3.64
N GLU A 203 19.44 2.72 -2.52
CA GLU A 203 20.64 3.55 -2.36
C GLU A 203 21.79 3.16 -3.32
N ALA A 204 21.75 1.94 -3.89
CA ALA A 204 22.71 1.45 -4.86
C ALA A 204 22.33 1.71 -6.33
N LEU A 205 21.18 2.36 -6.58
CA LEU A 205 20.65 2.59 -7.92
C LEU A 205 20.74 4.06 -8.33
N SER A 206 20.76 4.27 -9.64
CA SER A 206 20.51 5.59 -10.22
C SER A 206 19.01 5.95 -10.14
N LEU A 207 18.71 7.24 -10.25
CA LEU A 207 17.32 7.72 -10.30
C LEU A 207 16.53 7.11 -11.47
N ASP A 208 17.17 6.84 -12.60
CA ASP A 208 16.52 6.25 -13.76
C ASP A 208 16.19 4.76 -13.57
N GLU A 209 16.98 4.03 -12.77
CA GLU A 209 16.79 2.59 -12.53
C GLU A 209 15.78 2.29 -11.42
N GLY A 210 15.56 3.25 -10.51
CA GLY A 210 14.75 3.03 -9.31
C GLY A 210 13.32 2.57 -9.60
N HIS A 211 12.70 2.98 -10.71
CA HIS A 211 11.34 2.55 -11.10
C HIS A 211 11.23 1.03 -11.23
N ARG A 212 12.30 0.35 -11.68
CA ARG A 212 12.32 -1.11 -11.80
C ARG A 212 12.25 -1.79 -10.44
N LEU A 213 13.01 -1.30 -9.46
CA LEU A 213 12.96 -1.83 -8.10
C LEU A 213 11.61 -1.50 -7.45
N ALA A 214 11.07 -0.29 -7.64
CA ALA A 214 9.74 0.09 -7.18
C ALA A 214 8.67 -0.91 -7.65
N GLY A 215 8.64 -1.24 -8.94
CA GLY A 215 7.72 -2.24 -9.51
C GLY A 215 7.93 -3.68 -8.99
N ARG A 216 8.95 -3.94 -8.16
CA ARG A 216 9.25 -5.26 -7.56
C ARG A 216 9.08 -5.30 -6.05
N VAL A 217 8.58 -4.23 -5.46
CA VAL A 217 8.18 -4.21 -4.05
C VAL A 217 7.06 -5.23 -3.81
N SER A 218 5.99 -5.15 -4.63
CA SER A 218 4.89 -6.12 -4.66
C SER A 218 4.47 -6.35 -6.11
N GLY A 219 4.63 -7.58 -6.60
CA GLY A 219 4.45 -7.90 -8.02
C GLY A 219 3.03 -7.73 -8.54
N ASP A 220 2.03 -7.78 -7.67
CA ASP A 220 0.62 -7.58 -7.99
C ASP A 220 0.18 -6.10 -7.96
N SER A 221 1.09 -5.20 -7.56
CA SER A 221 0.92 -3.74 -7.59
C SER A 221 2.07 -3.05 -8.34
N THR A 222 2.68 -3.78 -9.29
CA THR A 222 3.90 -3.33 -10.00
C THR A 222 3.69 -2.00 -10.72
N VAL A 223 2.52 -1.78 -11.33
CA VAL A 223 2.18 -0.54 -12.04
C VAL A 223 2.03 0.61 -11.06
N ALA A 224 1.32 0.40 -9.96
CA ALA A 224 1.09 1.45 -8.95
C ALA A 224 2.41 1.94 -8.34
N TYR A 225 3.30 1.02 -7.95
CA TYR A 225 4.61 1.39 -7.40
C TYR A 225 5.53 2.07 -8.40
N ALA A 226 5.61 1.57 -9.64
CA ALA A 226 6.40 2.19 -10.69
C ALA A 226 5.88 3.60 -11.03
N TRP A 227 4.55 3.77 -11.03
CA TRP A 227 3.94 5.08 -11.28
C TRP A 227 4.17 6.06 -10.12
N ALA A 228 4.03 5.63 -8.86
CA ALA A 228 4.34 6.47 -7.71
C ALA A 228 5.82 6.92 -7.70
N TYR A 229 6.76 6.02 -8.07
CA TYR A 229 8.16 6.37 -8.26
C TYR A 229 8.35 7.42 -9.37
N ALA A 230 7.77 7.17 -10.53
CA ALA A 230 7.88 8.07 -11.67
C ALA A 230 7.30 9.46 -11.34
N GLN A 231 6.14 9.54 -10.68
CA GLN A 231 5.55 10.80 -10.21
C GLN A 231 6.49 11.59 -9.28
N ALA A 232 7.10 10.90 -8.29
CA ALA A 232 8.02 11.55 -7.37
C ALA A 232 9.23 12.14 -8.10
N LEU A 233 9.79 11.39 -9.04
CA LEU A 233 10.96 11.81 -9.82
C LEU A 233 10.64 12.94 -10.80
N GLU A 234 9.51 12.84 -11.51
CA GLU A 234 9.01 13.86 -12.44
C GLU A 234 8.72 15.18 -11.71
N ALA A 235 8.12 15.10 -10.52
CA ALA A 235 7.88 16.28 -9.69
C ALA A 235 9.18 16.94 -9.19
N ILE A 236 10.20 16.15 -8.84
CA ILE A 236 11.54 16.67 -8.48
C ILE A 236 12.20 17.35 -9.70
N ALA A 237 12.02 16.77 -10.88
CA ALA A 237 12.57 17.26 -12.13
C ALA A 237 11.82 18.47 -12.70
N ASP A 238 10.65 18.79 -12.16
CA ASP A 238 9.71 19.81 -12.67
C ASP A 238 9.33 19.57 -14.15
N VAL A 239 9.04 18.29 -14.49
CA VAL A 239 8.70 17.85 -15.84
C VAL A 239 7.25 17.36 -15.89
N SER A 240 6.52 17.88 -16.87
CA SER A 240 5.18 17.40 -17.24
C SER A 240 5.30 16.32 -18.31
N ILE A 241 4.76 15.15 -18.03
CA ILE A 241 4.76 14.04 -19.00
C ILE A 241 3.77 14.29 -20.15
N PRO A 242 4.00 13.66 -21.32
CA PRO A 242 3.05 13.75 -22.42
C PRO A 242 1.65 13.25 -22.03
N THR A 243 0.62 13.93 -22.50
CA THR A 243 -0.78 13.56 -22.21
C THR A 243 -1.08 12.10 -22.56
N ARG A 244 -0.60 11.62 -23.73
CA ARG A 244 -0.78 10.22 -24.14
C ARG A 244 -0.17 9.24 -23.12
N ALA A 245 1.01 9.57 -22.58
CA ALA A 245 1.67 8.74 -21.57
C ALA A 245 0.85 8.64 -20.28
N ALA A 246 0.28 9.76 -19.81
CA ALA A 246 -0.60 9.78 -18.63
C ALA A 246 -1.82 8.87 -18.82
N TRP A 247 -2.44 8.90 -20.01
CA TRP A 247 -3.57 8.03 -20.32
C TRP A 247 -3.20 6.55 -20.39
N LEU A 248 -2.03 6.23 -20.94
CA LEU A 248 -1.52 4.86 -20.98
C LEU A 248 -1.18 4.31 -19.57
N ARG A 249 -0.66 5.16 -18.69
CA ARG A 249 -0.44 4.78 -17.27
C ARG A 249 -1.76 4.45 -16.58
N ALA A 250 -2.79 5.26 -16.75
CA ALA A 250 -4.11 4.99 -16.20
C ALA A 250 -4.71 3.70 -16.79
N LEU A 251 -4.53 3.45 -18.08
CA LEU A 251 -4.98 2.21 -18.72
C LEU A 251 -4.39 0.98 -18.04
N VAL A 252 -3.07 0.93 -17.87
CA VAL A 252 -2.42 -0.25 -17.26
C VAL A 252 -2.71 -0.38 -15.77
N LEU A 253 -2.92 0.73 -15.04
CA LEU A 253 -3.31 0.71 -13.64
C LEU A 253 -4.73 0.13 -13.44
N GLU A 254 -5.69 0.53 -14.27
CA GLU A 254 -7.04 -0.04 -14.21
C GLU A 254 -7.05 -1.52 -14.64
N ARG A 255 -6.18 -1.93 -15.56
CA ARG A 255 -6.00 -3.34 -15.91
C ARG A 255 -5.36 -4.15 -14.79
N GLU A 256 -4.39 -3.58 -14.05
CA GLU A 256 -3.84 -4.17 -12.83
C GLU A 256 -4.94 -4.39 -11.78
N ARG A 257 -5.80 -3.40 -11.57
CA ARG A 257 -6.95 -3.47 -10.66
C ARG A 257 -7.92 -4.57 -11.06
N VAL A 258 -8.34 -4.62 -12.33
CA VAL A 258 -9.24 -5.67 -12.85
C VAL A 258 -8.65 -7.06 -12.62
N ALA A 259 -7.39 -7.29 -13.02
CA ALA A 259 -6.75 -8.60 -12.91
C ALA A 259 -6.68 -9.08 -11.45
N ASN A 260 -6.38 -8.18 -10.50
CA ASN A 260 -6.29 -8.52 -9.09
C ASN A 260 -7.65 -8.79 -8.46
N HIS A 261 -8.64 -7.94 -8.72
CA HIS A 261 -10.00 -8.19 -8.22
C HIS A 261 -10.62 -9.46 -8.77
N LEU A 262 -10.40 -9.80 -10.05
CA LEU A 262 -10.83 -11.09 -10.61
C LEU A 262 -10.19 -12.26 -9.85
N GLY A 263 -8.87 -12.19 -9.58
CA GLY A 263 -8.20 -13.20 -8.78
C GLY A 263 -8.80 -13.35 -7.40
N ASP A 264 -9.05 -12.24 -6.72
CA ASP A 264 -9.61 -12.22 -5.37
C ASP A 264 -11.04 -12.77 -5.32
N LEU A 265 -11.90 -12.37 -6.24
CA LEU A 265 -13.26 -12.89 -6.34
C LEU A 265 -13.26 -14.42 -6.52
N GLY A 266 -12.32 -14.96 -7.33
CA GLY A 266 -12.16 -16.38 -7.49
C GLY A 266 -11.76 -17.09 -6.19
N TYR A 267 -10.72 -16.59 -5.53
CA TYR A 267 -10.23 -17.20 -4.28
C TYR A 267 -11.24 -17.07 -3.13
N LEU A 268 -11.96 -15.94 -3.02
CA LEU A 268 -13.01 -15.77 -2.01
C LEU A 268 -14.17 -16.75 -2.23
N GLY A 269 -14.56 -17.01 -3.48
CA GLY A 269 -15.51 -18.07 -3.81
C GLY A 269 -14.99 -19.44 -3.33
N ASN A 270 -13.72 -19.77 -3.63
CA ASN A 270 -13.11 -21.03 -3.21
C ASN A 270 -13.09 -21.20 -1.68
N ASP A 271 -12.68 -20.15 -0.95
CA ASP A 271 -12.60 -20.17 0.51
C ASP A 271 -13.99 -20.23 1.17
N GLY A 272 -15.02 -19.73 0.46
CA GLY A 272 -16.42 -19.92 0.79
C GLY A 272 -16.99 -21.29 0.40
N GLY A 273 -16.18 -22.19 -0.19
CA GLY A 273 -16.59 -23.53 -0.63
C GLY A 273 -17.18 -23.58 -2.04
N PHE A 274 -16.93 -22.55 -2.87
CA PHE A 274 -17.50 -22.42 -4.22
C PHE A 274 -16.39 -22.43 -5.30
N ALA A 275 -15.84 -23.63 -5.58
CA ALA A 275 -14.76 -23.85 -6.55
C ALA A 275 -15.10 -23.41 -7.98
N PHE A 276 -16.37 -23.39 -8.38
CA PHE A 276 -16.81 -22.85 -9.66
C PHE A 276 -16.37 -21.39 -9.84
N GLY A 277 -16.52 -20.56 -8.79
CA GLY A 277 -16.05 -19.18 -8.81
C GLY A 277 -14.57 -19.07 -9.11
N LEU A 278 -13.74 -19.87 -8.43
CA LEU A 278 -12.29 -19.91 -8.68
C LEU A 278 -11.97 -20.27 -10.14
N ALA A 279 -12.62 -21.28 -10.69
CA ALA A 279 -12.39 -21.73 -12.07
C ALA A 279 -12.74 -20.63 -13.09
N GLN A 280 -13.89 -19.97 -12.93
CA GLN A 280 -14.32 -18.92 -13.87
C GLN A 280 -13.44 -17.66 -13.76
N PHE A 281 -13.23 -17.14 -12.56
CA PHE A 281 -12.43 -15.92 -12.38
C PHE A 281 -10.94 -16.13 -12.71
N SER A 282 -10.39 -17.32 -12.47
CA SER A 282 -9.00 -17.63 -12.89
C SER A 282 -8.86 -17.58 -14.40
N ARG A 283 -9.84 -18.11 -15.16
CA ARG A 283 -9.87 -18.02 -16.63
C ARG A 283 -9.96 -16.56 -17.08
N LEU A 284 -10.89 -15.78 -16.54
CA LEU A 284 -11.05 -14.36 -16.90
C LEU A 284 -9.79 -13.55 -16.60
N LYS A 285 -9.18 -13.78 -15.43
CA LYS A 285 -7.89 -13.16 -15.08
C LYS A 285 -6.81 -13.52 -16.08
N GLU A 286 -6.70 -14.81 -16.44
CA GLU A 286 -5.69 -15.28 -17.40
C GLU A 286 -5.84 -14.61 -18.76
N ASP A 287 -7.07 -14.42 -19.26
CA ASP A 287 -7.33 -13.73 -20.51
C ASP A 287 -6.84 -12.27 -20.48
N VAL A 288 -7.11 -11.55 -19.38
CA VAL A 288 -6.59 -10.18 -19.16
C VAL A 288 -5.07 -10.16 -19.16
N LEU A 289 -4.40 -11.12 -18.47
CA LEU A 289 -2.94 -11.19 -18.40
C LEU A 289 -2.30 -11.52 -19.76
N ARG A 290 -2.93 -12.37 -20.58
CA ARG A 290 -2.48 -12.65 -21.94
C ARG A 290 -2.60 -11.44 -22.86
N THR A 291 -3.69 -10.70 -22.75
CA THR A 291 -3.85 -9.43 -23.48
C THR A 291 -2.80 -8.40 -23.05
N ASN A 292 -2.50 -8.31 -21.75
CA ASN A 292 -1.41 -7.45 -21.26
C ASN A 292 -0.06 -7.83 -21.87
N LEU A 293 0.26 -9.13 -21.93
CA LEU A 293 1.52 -9.61 -22.53
C LEU A 293 1.68 -9.13 -23.97
N VAL A 294 0.62 -9.24 -24.77
CA VAL A 294 0.65 -8.85 -26.19
C VAL A 294 0.70 -7.33 -26.34
N ALA A 295 -0.11 -6.58 -25.59
CA ALA A 295 -0.22 -5.14 -25.71
C ALA A 295 0.97 -4.38 -25.09
N PHE A 296 1.44 -4.82 -23.92
CA PHE A 296 2.43 -4.09 -23.11
C PHE A 296 3.76 -4.85 -22.92
N GLY A 297 3.87 -6.09 -23.39
CA GLY A 297 5.11 -6.88 -23.36
C GLY A 297 5.36 -7.65 -22.08
N HIS A 298 4.50 -7.53 -21.07
CA HIS A 298 4.54 -8.27 -19.82
C HIS A 298 3.13 -8.55 -19.28
N ARG A 299 2.89 -9.74 -18.72
CA ARG A 299 1.58 -10.16 -18.19
C ARG A 299 1.02 -9.20 -17.13
N LEU A 300 1.88 -8.68 -16.25
CA LEU A 300 1.53 -7.70 -15.21
C LEU A 300 1.84 -6.25 -15.62
N ALA A 301 2.15 -5.98 -16.90
CA ALA A 301 2.65 -4.68 -17.38
C ALA A 301 3.87 -4.16 -16.59
N MET A 302 4.69 -5.07 -16.04
CA MET A 302 5.91 -4.74 -15.31
C MET A 302 6.89 -3.99 -16.22
N ASP A 303 7.57 -2.96 -15.70
CA ASP A 303 8.48 -2.07 -16.42
C ASP A 303 7.83 -1.28 -17.59
N HIS A 304 6.49 -1.24 -17.66
CA HIS A 304 5.79 -0.44 -18.66
C HIS A 304 5.77 1.04 -18.29
N VAL A 305 5.54 1.37 -17.02
CA VAL A 305 5.63 2.74 -16.52
C VAL A 305 7.08 3.05 -16.20
N ILE A 306 7.60 4.09 -16.84
CA ILE A 306 8.96 4.59 -16.68
C ILE A 306 8.95 6.08 -16.34
N PRO A 307 9.98 6.63 -15.72
CA PRO A 307 10.12 8.08 -15.55
C PRO A 307 10.02 8.81 -16.89
N GLY A 308 9.23 9.88 -16.92
CA GLY A 308 8.96 10.66 -18.15
C GLY A 308 7.85 10.09 -19.04
N GLY A 309 7.29 8.90 -18.75
CA GLY A 309 6.21 8.35 -19.59
C GLY A 309 6.00 6.85 -19.45
N VAL A 310 5.91 6.18 -20.60
CA VAL A 310 5.74 4.72 -20.72
C VAL A 310 6.70 4.14 -21.76
N ALA A 311 7.08 2.86 -21.56
CA ALA A 311 8.06 2.17 -22.39
C ALA A 311 7.54 1.76 -23.77
N ARG A 312 6.22 1.60 -23.91
CA ARG A 312 5.58 1.14 -25.16
C ARG A 312 4.28 1.87 -25.40
N ASP A 313 3.99 2.10 -26.68
CA ASP A 313 2.70 2.64 -27.12
C ASP A 313 1.66 1.53 -27.32
N LEU A 314 0.39 1.92 -27.28
CA LEU A 314 -0.73 1.04 -27.59
C LEU A 314 -1.07 1.15 -29.10
N SER A 315 -0.98 0.03 -29.82
CA SER A 315 -1.41 -0.01 -31.21
C SER A 315 -2.94 0.05 -31.34
N PRO A 316 -3.47 0.54 -32.49
CA PRO A 316 -4.92 0.54 -32.74
C PRO A 316 -5.54 -0.87 -32.63
N GLU A 317 -4.85 -1.90 -33.10
CA GLU A 317 -5.29 -3.30 -33.01
C GLU A 317 -5.45 -3.75 -31.55
N HIS A 318 -4.46 -3.44 -30.69
CA HIS A 318 -4.54 -3.79 -29.27
C HIS A 318 -5.61 -2.96 -28.55
N ALA A 319 -5.84 -1.71 -28.95
CA ALA A 319 -6.92 -0.89 -28.43
C ALA A 319 -8.31 -1.51 -28.68
N VAL A 320 -8.55 -1.97 -29.93
CA VAL A 320 -9.80 -2.68 -30.28
C VAL A 320 -9.93 -3.98 -29.46
N ARG A 321 -8.89 -4.79 -29.38
CA ARG A 321 -8.88 -6.02 -28.60
C ARG A 321 -9.21 -5.79 -27.12
N ILE A 322 -8.62 -4.78 -26.50
CA ILE A 322 -8.90 -4.42 -25.09
C ILE A 322 -10.36 -4.00 -24.94
N SER A 323 -10.92 -3.22 -25.88
CA SER A 323 -12.33 -2.80 -25.84
C SER A 323 -13.29 -3.99 -25.93
N GLU A 324 -13.03 -4.94 -26.85
CA GLU A 324 -13.82 -6.17 -27.01
C GLU A 324 -13.73 -7.05 -25.76
N GLU A 325 -12.53 -7.22 -25.18
CA GLU A 325 -12.30 -7.93 -23.93
C GLU A 325 -13.11 -7.32 -22.79
N CYS A 326 -13.11 -5.99 -22.61
CA CYS A 326 -13.88 -5.32 -21.58
C CYS A 326 -15.39 -5.59 -21.74
N ALA A 327 -15.92 -5.54 -22.94
CA ALA A 327 -17.32 -5.83 -23.22
C ALA A 327 -17.69 -7.31 -22.93
N ALA A 328 -16.78 -8.24 -23.20
CA ALA A 328 -16.96 -9.65 -22.87
C ALA A 328 -16.94 -9.89 -21.35
N LEU A 329 -15.93 -9.31 -20.67
CA LEU A 329 -15.79 -9.39 -19.22
C LEU A 329 -17.02 -8.84 -18.50
N GLU A 330 -17.54 -7.68 -18.91
CA GLU A 330 -18.71 -7.07 -18.28
C GLU A 330 -19.95 -7.99 -18.33
N ARG A 331 -20.17 -8.66 -19.47
CA ARG A 331 -21.29 -9.62 -19.62
C ARG A 331 -21.13 -10.84 -18.71
N GLU A 332 -19.94 -11.45 -18.69
CA GLU A 332 -19.69 -12.65 -17.90
C GLU A 332 -19.69 -12.37 -16.40
N ILE A 333 -19.03 -11.28 -15.98
CA ILE A 333 -18.95 -10.88 -14.55
C ILE A 333 -20.34 -10.59 -13.99
N ARG A 334 -21.24 -9.99 -14.77
CA ARG A 334 -22.62 -9.77 -14.34
C ARG A 334 -23.34 -11.09 -14.01
N ILE A 335 -23.22 -12.09 -14.88
CA ILE A 335 -23.83 -13.41 -14.66
C ILE A 335 -23.22 -14.08 -13.42
N ILE A 336 -21.88 -14.03 -13.28
CA ILE A 336 -21.23 -14.66 -12.12
C ILE A 336 -21.59 -13.92 -10.83
N ARG A 337 -21.75 -12.60 -10.87
CA ARG A 337 -22.20 -11.81 -9.72
C ARG A 337 -23.59 -12.25 -9.27
N ASP A 338 -24.55 -12.38 -10.20
CA ASP A 338 -25.91 -12.86 -9.88
C ASP A 338 -25.84 -14.24 -9.20
N ILE A 339 -24.99 -15.14 -9.69
CA ILE A 339 -24.76 -16.46 -9.06
C ILE A 339 -24.18 -16.31 -7.64
N TYR A 340 -23.20 -15.42 -7.42
CA TYR A 340 -22.63 -15.17 -6.08
C TYR A 340 -23.67 -14.63 -5.11
N ASP A 341 -24.50 -13.69 -5.56
CA ASP A 341 -25.51 -13.02 -4.74
C ASP A 341 -26.67 -13.98 -4.38
N GLU A 342 -27.03 -14.93 -5.27
CA GLU A 342 -28.10 -15.91 -5.06
C GLU A 342 -27.62 -17.20 -4.37
N HIS A 343 -26.31 -17.46 -4.30
CA HIS A 343 -25.78 -18.70 -3.72
C HIS A 343 -25.83 -18.68 -2.20
N ALA A 344 -26.87 -19.31 -1.62
CA ALA A 344 -27.13 -19.28 -0.18
C ALA A 344 -25.95 -19.68 0.68
N GLY A 345 -25.17 -20.72 0.29
CA GLY A 345 -23.99 -21.17 1.03
C GLY A 345 -22.85 -20.14 1.05
N LEU A 346 -22.65 -19.38 -0.04
CA LEU A 346 -21.69 -18.28 -0.05
C LEU A 346 -22.15 -17.13 0.83
N GLN A 347 -23.40 -16.74 0.73
CA GLN A 347 -23.96 -15.64 1.51
C GLN A 347 -23.92 -15.94 3.01
N ASP A 348 -24.17 -17.20 3.40
CA ASP A 348 -24.05 -17.65 4.79
C ASP A 348 -22.59 -17.54 5.32
N ARG A 349 -21.61 -17.85 4.48
CA ARG A 349 -20.19 -17.74 4.83
C ARG A 349 -19.66 -16.30 4.82
N PHE A 350 -20.22 -15.43 3.96
CA PHE A 350 -19.71 -14.07 3.73
C PHE A 350 -20.32 -13.04 4.69
N ARG A 351 -21.62 -13.13 4.94
CA ARG A 351 -22.33 -12.16 5.77
C ARG A 351 -21.91 -12.26 7.23
N THR A 352 -21.69 -11.11 7.84
CA THR A 352 -21.24 -10.96 9.23
C THR A 352 -19.86 -11.55 9.55
N CYS A 353 -19.22 -12.21 8.61
CA CYS A 353 -17.86 -12.75 8.78
C CYS A 353 -16.84 -11.63 8.69
N GLY A 354 -15.95 -11.51 9.67
CA GLY A 354 -14.86 -10.54 9.67
C GLY A 354 -15.30 -9.08 9.59
N THR A 355 -16.34 -8.71 10.34
CA THR A 355 -16.97 -7.37 10.28
C THR A 355 -16.07 -6.29 10.91
N VAL A 356 -15.87 -5.19 10.17
CA VAL A 356 -15.23 -3.96 10.64
C VAL A 356 -16.22 -2.81 10.50
N SER A 357 -16.72 -2.31 11.63
CA SER A 357 -17.67 -1.20 11.61
C SER A 357 -17.03 0.10 11.08
N PRO A 358 -17.83 1.03 10.51
CA PRO A 358 -17.31 2.32 10.03
C PRO A 358 -16.51 3.11 11.09
N ALA A 359 -16.96 3.06 12.35
CA ALA A 359 -16.27 3.72 13.47
C ALA A 359 -14.90 3.07 13.77
N LEU A 360 -14.83 1.73 13.75
CA LEU A 360 -13.57 1.01 13.94
C LEU A 360 -12.62 1.23 12.76
N ALA A 361 -13.13 1.21 11.54
CA ALA A 361 -12.36 1.50 10.32
C ALA A 361 -11.74 2.90 10.35
N ALA A 362 -12.51 3.92 10.76
CA ALA A 362 -12.02 5.28 10.93
C ALA A 362 -10.94 5.36 12.02
N LYS A 363 -11.20 4.75 13.20
CA LYS A 363 -10.26 4.74 14.34
C LYS A 363 -8.92 4.09 14.00
N LEU A 364 -8.93 3.00 13.24
CA LEU A 364 -7.72 2.26 12.86
C LEU A 364 -7.05 2.80 11.59
N GLY A 365 -7.69 3.74 10.88
CA GLY A 365 -7.16 4.31 9.63
C GLY A 365 -7.20 3.33 8.46
N LEU A 366 -8.27 2.52 8.34
CA LEU A 366 -8.43 1.52 7.28
C LEU A 366 -8.51 2.19 5.90
N LEU A 367 -7.66 1.76 4.97
CA LEU A 367 -7.45 2.37 3.66
C LEU A 367 -8.03 1.54 2.49
N GLY A 368 -8.17 2.21 1.35
CA GLY A 368 -8.43 1.60 0.04
C GLY A 368 -9.74 0.83 -0.04
N MET A 369 -9.75 -0.26 -0.80
CA MET A 369 -10.91 -1.11 -1.06
C MET A 369 -11.54 -1.62 0.25
N ALA A 370 -10.75 -2.10 1.20
CA ALA A 370 -11.24 -2.58 2.50
C ALA A 370 -11.86 -1.44 3.32
N GLY A 371 -11.28 -0.24 3.28
CA GLY A 371 -11.83 0.97 3.88
C GLY A 371 -13.17 1.34 3.25
N ARG A 372 -13.27 1.33 1.92
CA ARG A 372 -14.52 1.61 1.20
C ARG A 372 -15.62 0.60 1.53
N ALA A 373 -15.28 -0.66 1.76
CA ALA A 373 -16.22 -1.67 2.23
C ALA A 373 -16.70 -1.45 3.69
N SER A 374 -16.01 -0.59 4.44
CA SER A 374 -16.28 -0.27 5.85
C SER A 374 -16.62 1.22 6.05
N GLY A 375 -17.20 1.89 5.07
CA GLY A 375 -17.71 3.27 5.18
C GLY A 375 -16.66 4.37 5.04
N GLN A 376 -15.40 4.06 4.69
CA GLN A 376 -14.35 5.05 4.45
C GLN A 376 -14.33 5.44 2.96
N ALA A 377 -15.07 6.48 2.58
CA ALA A 377 -15.30 6.88 1.20
C ALA A 377 -14.10 7.63 0.56
N ARG A 378 -12.88 7.11 0.70
CA ARG A 378 -11.67 7.73 0.13
C ARG A 378 -11.16 6.97 -1.08
N ASP A 379 -10.81 7.73 -2.13
CA ASP A 379 -10.21 7.21 -3.36
C ASP A 379 -9.45 8.35 -4.02
N LEU A 380 -8.15 8.25 -4.14
CA LEU A 380 -7.29 9.32 -4.70
C LEU A 380 -7.66 9.69 -6.14
N ARG A 381 -8.22 8.75 -6.91
CA ARG A 381 -8.68 9.01 -8.28
C ARG A 381 -9.83 10.03 -8.32
N CYS A 382 -10.53 10.22 -7.18
CA CYS A 382 -11.62 11.19 -7.02
C CYS A 382 -11.23 12.37 -6.14
N ASP A 383 -10.48 12.11 -5.05
CA ASP A 383 -10.22 13.11 -4.02
C ASP A 383 -9.08 14.07 -4.42
N PHE A 384 -8.06 13.53 -5.10
CA PHE A 384 -6.93 14.29 -5.65
C PHE A 384 -6.58 13.77 -7.05
N PRO A 385 -7.50 13.94 -8.03
CA PRO A 385 -7.34 13.34 -9.33
C PRO A 385 -6.14 13.95 -10.09
N VAL A 386 -5.27 13.05 -10.57
CA VAL A 386 -4.22 13.39 -11.55
C VAL A 386 -4.68 12.99 -12.95
N ALA A 387 -4.17 13.64 -13.99
CA ALA A 387 -4.53 13.29 -15.36
C ALA A 387 -4.28 11.80 -15.66
N PRO A 388 -5.23 11.12 -16.31
CA PRO A 388 -6.49 11.60 -16.90
C PRO A 388 -7.72 11.47 -15.97
N TYR A 389 -7.57 11.06 -14.71
CA TYR A 389 -8.71 10.84 -13.81
C TYR A 389 -9.55 12.09 -13.54
N ASP A 390 -8.96 13.27 -13.63
CA ASP A 390 -9.63 14.58 -13.58
C ASP A 390 -10.73 14.74 -14.65
N SER A 391 -10.61 14.02 -15.76
CA SER A 391 -11.56 14.06 -16.90
C SER A 391 -12.44 12.82 -17.03
N LEU A 392 -12.16 11.75 -16.29
CA LEU A 392 -12.82 10.45 -16.46
C LEU A 392 -14.07 10.23 -15.59
N ALA A 393 -14.40 11.15 -14.69
CA ALA A 393 -15.56 11.08 -13.78
C ALA A 393 -15.63 9.71 -13.05
N VAL A 394 -14.62 9.40 -12.29
CA VAL A 394 -14.52 8.14 -11.53
C VAL A 394 -15.63 8.03 -10.49
N ARG A 395 -16.23 6.85 -10.37
CA ARG A 395 -17.30 6.55 -9.41
C ARG A 395 -16.73 5.69 -8.27
N LYS A 396 -16.85 6.17 -7.04
CA LYS A 396 -16.43 5.41 -5.85
C LYS A 396 -17.39 4.26 -5.58
N ALA A 397 -16.86 3.06 -5.41
CA ALA A 397 -17.60 1.95 -4.81
C ALA A 397 -17.55 2.09 -3.27
N GLY A 398 -18.55 1.54 -2.57
CA GLY A 398 -18.53 1.54 -1.10
C GLY A 398 -19.68 0.77 -0.47
N SER A 399 -19.52 0.38 0.79
CA SER A 399 -20.51 -0.23 1.66
C SER A 399 -20.28 0.23 3.10
N LEU A 400 -21.29 0.10 3.96
CA LEU A 400 -21.22 0.35 5.40
C LEU A 400 -21.11 -0.94 6.22
N ASP A 401 -21.34 -2.12 5.61
CA ASP A 401 -21.48 -3.39 6.33
C ASP A 401 -20.15 -3.93 6.86
N GLY A 402 -19.05 -3.70 6.15
CA GLY A 402 -17.70 -3.96 6.60
C GLY A 402 -17.33 -5.44 6.78
N ASP A 403 -18.14 -6.38 6.31
CA ASP A 403 -17.88 -7.82 6.35
C ASP A 403 -17.27 -8.36 5.06
N VAL A 404 -17.10 -9.67 4.95
CA VAL A 404 -16.60 -10.32 3.72
C VAL A 404 -17.52 -10.04 2.55
N ALA A 405 -18.86 -10.08 2.74
CA ALA A 405 -19.82 -9.80 1.68
C ALA A 405 -19.66 -8.38 1.12
N ALA A 406 -19.49 -7.39 1.98
CA ALA A 406 -19.22 -6.00 1.59
C ALA A 406 -17.92 -5.88 0.79
N ARG A 407 -16.84 -6.53 1.23
CA ARG A 407 -15.56 -6.51 0.50
C ARG A 407 -15.62 -7.22 -0.84
N VAL A 408 -16.47 -8.26 -0.98
CA VAL A 408 -16.76 -8.92 -2.27
C VAL A 408 -17.55 -7.99 -3.18
N ALA A 409 -18.63 -7.37 -2.67
CA ALA A 409 -19.47 -6.46 -3.44
C ALA A 409 -18.69 -5.26 -3.99
N VAL A 410 -17.85 -4.64 -3.14
CA VAL A 410 -16.98 -3.51 -3.56
C VAL A 410 -16.01 -3.94 -4.68
N ARG A 411 -15.45 -5.15 -4.64
CA ARG A 411 -14.60 -5.65 -5.74
C ARG A 411 -15.36 -5.78 -7.05
N PHE A 412 -16.58 -6.31 -7.03
CA PHE A 412 -17.42 -6.37 -8.22
C PHE A 412 -17.69 -4.98 -8.79
N ASP A 413 -18.02 -4.01 -7.94
CA ASP A 413 -18.31 -2.65 -8.36
C ASP A 413 -17.05 -1.95 -8.90
N GLU A 414 -15.88 -2.14 -8.28
CA GLU A 414 -14.59 -1.61 -8.77
C GLU A 414 -14.17 -2.24 -10.09
N VAL A 415 -14.40 -3.54 -10.30
CA VAL A 415 -14.16 -4.17 -11.61
C VAL A 415 -15.02 -3.51 -12.69
N ARG A 416 -16.31 -3.34 -12.45
CA ARG A 416 -17.23 -2.70 -13.41
C ARG A 416 -16.80 -1.26 -13.72
N GLU A 417 -16.44 -0.51 -12.69
CA GLU A 417 -15.97 0.87 -12.88
C GLU A 417 -14.65 0.90 -13.67
N SER A 418 -13.69 0.02 -13.35
CA SER A 418 -12.43 -0.08 -14.09
C SER A 418 -12.63 -0.47 -15.56
N LEU A 419 -13.55 -1.40 -15.86
CA LEU A 419 -13.90 -1.74 -17.23
C LEU A 419 -14.47 -0.54 -17.99
N ARG A 420 -15.35 0.25 -17.36
CA ARG A 420 -15.89 1.49 -17.91
C ARG A 420 -14.77 2.52 -18.17
N LEU A 421 -13.87 2.69 -17.21
CA LEU A 421 -12.73 3.61 -17.35
C LEU A 421 -11.79 3.18 -18.48
N ILE A 422 -11.45 1.88 -18.57
CA ILE A 422 -10.61 1.32 -19.65
C ILE A 422 -11.24 1.61 -21.01
N GLN A 423 -12.54 1.37 -21.18
CA GLN A 423 -13.23 1.67 -22.45
C GLN A 423 -13.19 3.17 -22.80
N ASN A 424 -13.41 4.05 -21.81
CA ASN A 424 -13.32 5.50 -22.03
C ASN A 424 -11.90 5.94 -22.39
N ILE A 425 -10.89 5.39 -21.70
CA ILE A 425 -9.47 5.67 -21.98
C ILE A 425 -9.12 5.25 -23.40
N VAL A 426 -9.45 4.02 -23.79
CA VAL A 426 -9.15 3.51 -25.14
C VAL A 426 -9.84 4.33 -26.22
N LYS A 427 -11.11 4.69 -26.00
CA LYS A 427 -11.89 5.50 -26.95
C LYS A 427 -11.36 6.92 -27.13
N ALA A 428 -10.89 7.54 -26.06
CA ALA A 428 -10.47 8.94 -26.03
C ALA A 428 -8.93 9.12 -25.99
N LEU A 429 -8.16 8.03 -26.18
CA LEU A 429 -6.71 8.04 -26.10
C LEU A 429 -6.10 9.08 -27.05
N PRO A 430 -5.47 10.15 -26.53
CA PRO A 430 -4.95 11.22 -27.37
C PRO A 430 -3.77 10.75 -28.23
N VAL A 431 -3.54 11.39 -29.37
CA VAL A 431 -2.33 11.21 -30.17
C VAL A 431 -1.19 12.04 -29.59
N GLY A 432 0.06 11.59 -29.75
CA GLY A 432 1.22 12.35 -29.28
C GLY A 432 2.35 11.44 -28.82
N PRO A 433 3.43 12.04 -28.30
CA PRO A 433 4.55 11.28 -27.73
C PRO A 433 4.11 10.52 -26.47
N ILE A 434 4.89 9.48 -26.15
CA ILE A 434 4.67 8.61 -24.97
C ILE A 434 5.74 8.76 -23.89
N HIS A 435 6.74 9.59 -24.14
CA HIS A 435 7.87 9.78 -23.24
C HIS A 435 8.49 11.17 -23.45
N GLU A 436 8.89 11.81 -22.34
CA GLU A 436 9.68 13.04 -22.26
C GLU A 436 10.93 12.75 -21.41
N PRO A 437 12.13 12.97 -21.95
CA PRO A 437 13.36 12.79 -21.18
C PRO A 437 13.44 13.71 -19.96
N LEU A 438 13.89 13.20 -18.84
CA LEU A 438 14.10 14.01 -17.65
C LEU A 438 15.45 14.76 -17.71
N PRO A 439 15.53 16.01 -17.25
CA PRO A 439 16.77 16.75 -17.12
C PRO A 439 17.62 16.17 -15.97
N ALA A 440 18.89 16.59 -15.88
CA ALA A 440 19.73 16.30 -14.74
C ALA A 440 19.11 16.86 -13.44
N ILE A 441 18.99 16.01 -12.44
CA ILE A 441 18.32 16.33 -11.17
C ILE A 441 19.37 16.76 -10.14
N PRO A 442 19.20 17.95 -9.52
CA PRO A 442 20.08 18.39 -8.45
C PRO A 442 20.02 17.43 -7.24
N ALA A 443 21.15 17.28 -6.54
CA ALA A 443 21.22 16.49 -5.32
C ALA A 443 20.30 17.05 -4.21
N TYR A 444 19.83 16.17 -3.34
CA TYR A 444 19.07 16.49 -2.14
C TYR A 444 17.70 17.15 -2.41
N ARG A 445 17.16 16.96 -3.60
CA ARG A 445 15.77 17.31 -3.90
C ARG A 445 14.86 16.19 -3.39
N GLN A 446 13.71 16.59 -2.87
CA GLN A 446 12.73 15.66 -2.29
C GLN A 446 11.40 15.80 -3.00
N GLY A 447 10.74 14.66 -3.26
CA GLY A 447 9.42 14.61 -3.84
C GLY A 447 8.64 13.38 -3.37
N ILE A 448 7.33 13.45 -3.53
CA ILE A 448 6.40 12.36 -3.20
C ILE A 448 5.53 12.05 -4.41
N GLY A 449 5.43 10.75 -4.74
CA GLY A 449 4.41 10.22 -5.62
C GLY A 449 3.40 9.39 -4.83
N ILE A 450 2.14 9.45 -5.24
CA ILE A 450 1.07 8.68 -4.62
C ILE A 450 0.05 8.25 -5.69
N VAL A 451 -0.34 6.97 -5.65
CA VAL A 451 -1.23 6.37 -6.63
C VAL A 451 -2.24 5.46 -5.94
N GLU A 452 -3.53 5.56 -6.30
CA GLU A 452 -4.55 4.64 -5.82
C GLU A 452 -4.38 3.27 -6.49
N SER A 453 -3.69 2.35 -5.83
CA SER A 453 -3.63 0.96 -6.26
C SER A 453 -4.96 0.24 -6.01
N TRP A 454 -5.07 -1.00 -6.42
CA TRP A 454 -6.24 -1.82 -6.17
C TRP A 454 -6.47 -2.16 -4.67
N ARG A 455 -5.42 -2.10 -3.83
CA ARG A 455 -5.53 -2.22 -2.36
C ARG A 455 -5.80 -0.89 -1.67
N GLY A 456 -5.35 0.22 -2.25
CA GLY A 456 -5.42 1.56 -1.67
C GLY A 456 -4.23 2.41 -2.09
N PRO A 457 -3.96 3.53 -1.41
CA PRO A 457 -2.91 4.47 -1.78
C PRO A 457 -1.52 3.86 -1.57
N VAL A 458 -0.76 3.70 -2.65
CA VAL A 458 0.68 3.44 -2.64
C VAL A 458 1.41 4.77 -2.67
N LEU A 459 2.25 5.02 -1.66
CA LEU A 459 3.06 6.23 -1.56
C LEU A 459 4.53 5.89 -1.77
N LEU A 460 5.26 6.79 -2.40
CA LEU A 460 6.70 6.69 -2.54
C LEU A 460 7.35 8.05 -2.32
N ALA A 461 8.19 8.14 -1.28
CA ALA A 461 8.97 9.34 -0.98
C ALA A 461 10.40 9.16 -1.50
N LEU A 462 10.85 10.08 -2.36
CA LEU A 462 12.15 10.02 -3.02
C LEU A 462 13.00 11.23 -2.64
N THR A 463 14.27 10.99 -2.32
CA THR A 463 15.29 12.03 -2.16
C THR A 463 16.45 11.71 -3.10
N SER A 464 16.80 12.64 -3.98
CA SER A 464 17.94 12.52 -4.88
C SER A 464 19.27 12.63 -4.11
N GLY A 465 20.25 11.85 -4.54
CA GLY A 465 21.63 11.92 -4.10
C GLY A 465 22.52 12.72 -5.06
N PRO A 466 23.81 12.82 -4.80
CA PRO A 466 24.77 13.36 -5.76
C PRO A 466 24.84 12.47 -7.02
N ASP A 467 25.24 13.07 -8.14
CA ASP A 467 25.52 12.37 -9.40
C ASP A 467 24.39 11.49 -9.94
N GLY A 468 23.13 11.89 -9.70
CA GLY A 468 21.97 11.16 -10.19
C GLY A 468 21.68 9.86 -9.42
N SER A 469 22.26 9.65 -8.26
CA SER A 469 21.97 8.52 -7.36
C SER A 469 20.67 8.72 -6.57
N ILE A 470 20.16 7.65 -5.98
CA ILE A 470 19.08 7.70 -5.00
C ILE A 470 19.69 7.80 -3.60
N ARG A 471 19.44 8.91 -2.90
CA ARG A 471 19.86 9.06 -1.51
C ARG A 471 18.97 8.27 -0.55
N ARG A 472 17.67 8.36 -0.75
CA ARG A 472 16.65 7.70 0.07
C ARG A 472 15.39 7.50 -0.75
N CYS A 473 14.87 6.31 -0.71
CA CYS A 473 13.56 6.00 -1.25
C CYS A 473 12.77 5.21 -0.22
N HIS A 474 11.60 5.72 0.19
CA HIS A 474 10.69 5.03 1.10
C HIS A 474 9.39 4.71 0.36
N PRO A 475 9.21 3.48 -0.12
CA PRO A 475 7.91 3.02 -0.59
C PRO A 475 7.02 2.69 0.61
N HIS A 476 5.72 2.95 0.49
CA HIS A 476 4.75 2.64 1.53
C HIS A 476 3.49 2.02 0.95
N ASP A 477 3.13 0.85 1.44
CA ASP A 477 1.95 0.08 1.04
C ASP A 477 0.77 0.38 1.97
N PRO A 478 -0.48 0.47 1.48
CA PRO A 478 -1.65 0.62 2.34
C PRO A 478 -1.82 -0.53 3.34
N SER A 479 -1.18 -1.67 3.12
CA SER A 479 -1.20 -2.81 4.05
C SER A 479 -0.58 -2.49 5.41
N TRP A 480 0.31 -1.49 5.53
CA TRP A 480 0.81 -1.02 6.82
C TRP A 480 -0.31 -0.56 7.75
N SER A 481 -1.27 0.18 7.23
CA SER A 481 -2.45 0.64 7.98
C SER A 481 -3.52 -0.45 8.13
N ASN A 482 -3.58 -1.39 7.19
CA ASN A 482 -4.67 -2.35 7.11
C ASN A 482 -4.41 -3.64 7.90
N TRP A 483 -3.17 -4.11 8.04
CA TRP A 483 -2.85 -5.32 8.81
C TRP A 483 -3.36 -5.27 10.26
N PRO A 484 -3.17 -4.18 11.04
CA PRO A 484 -3.72 -4.10 12.39
C PRO A 484 -5.24 -4.30 12.46
N VAL A 485 -5.96 -4.00 11.37
CA VAL A 485 -7.43 -4.13 11.34
C VAL A 485 -7.87 -5.58 11.30
N ILE A 486 -7.09 -6.49 10.70
CA ILE A 486 -7.40 -7.93 10.67
C ILE A 486 -7.41 -8.51 12.08
N GLU A 487 -6.51 -8.06 12.97
CA GLU A 487 -6.50 -8.50 14.38
C GLU A 487 -7.84 -8.20 15.10
N HIS A 488 -8.54 -7.16 14.67
CA HIS A 488 -9.87 -6.80 15.19
C HIS A 488 -11.01 -7.50 14.42
N ALA A 489 -10.88 -7.62 13.11
CA ALA A 489 -11.92 -8.21 12.25
C ALA A 489 -12.18 -9.69 12.60
N VAL A 490 -11.20 -10.41 13.10
CA VAL A 490 -11.31 -11.84 13.42
C VAL A 490 -11.95 -12.10 14.81
N ILE A 491 -11.99 -11.10 15.69
CA ILE A 491 -12.52 -11.26 17.05
C ILE A 491 -13.98 -11.69 17.02
N GLY A 492 -14.31 -12.73 17.79
CA GLY A 492 -15.65 -13.29 17.87
C GLY A 492 -16.02 -14.26 16.74
N ASN A 493 -15.20 -14.32 15.66
CA ASN A 493 -15.30 -15.38 14.65
C ASN A 493 -14.57 -16.65 15.13
N ILE A 494 -14.68 -17.74 14.40
CA ILE A 494 -13.96 -18.98 14.67
C ILE A 494 -12.66 -19.03 13.86
N VAL A 495 -11.66 -19.79 14.34
CA VAL A 495 -10.37 -19.90 13.64
C VAL A 495 -10.51 -20.34 12.17
N PRO A 496 -11.40 -21.29 11.80
CA PRO A 496 -11.62 -21.66 10.40
C PRO A 496 -12.13 -20.56 9.48
N ASP A 497 -12.66 -19.45 10.01
CA ASP A 497 -13.07 -18.28 9.20
C ASP A 497 -11.89 -17.36 8.84
N PHE A 498 -10.76 -17.50 9.56
CA PHE A 498 -9.61 -16.61 9.36
C PHE A 498 -9.06 -16.61 7.92
N PRO A 499 -8.88 -17.74 7.22
CA PRO A 499 -8.43 -17.72 5.83
C PRO A 499 -9.34 -16.86 4.92
N LEU A 500 -10.66 -17.00 5.07
CA LEU A 500 -11.64 -16.22 4.32
C LEU A 500 -11.57 -14.72 4.70
N ILE A 501 -11.49 -14.41 5.99
CA ILE A 501 -11.34 -13.03 6.48
C ILE A 501 -10.06 -12.42 5.92
N ASN A 502 -8.91 -13.06 6.12
CA ASN A 502 -7.61 -12.60 5.65
C ASN A 502 -7.61 -12.39 4.13
N LYS A 503 -8.10 -13.37 3.36
CA LYS A 503 -8.21 -13.27 1.90
C LYS A 503 -9.13 -12.14 1.45
N SER A 504 -10.17 -11.81 2.22
CA SER A 504 -11.08 -10.72 1.87
C SER A 504 -10.43 -9.33 1.94
N PHE A 505 -9.42 -9.14 2.78
CA PHE A 505 -8.55 -7.95 2.76
C PHE A 505 -7.46 -8.06 1.70
N ASN A 506 -6.91 -9.24 1.50
CA ASN A 506 -5.80 -9.57 0.60
C ASN A 506 -4.62 -8.60 0.70
N LEU A 507 -4.09 -8.43 1.91
CA LEU A 507 -3.00 -7.50 2.18
C LEU A 507 -1.67 -8.03 1.64
N ALA A 508 -0.76 -7.11 1.27
CA ALA A 508 0.57 -7.46 0.81
C ALA A 508 1.49 -7.76 2.02
N TYR A 509 2.16 -8.91 1.99
CA TYR A 509 3.28 -9.21 2.90
C TYR A 509 4.54 -8.51 2.40
N SER A 510 4.91 -8.73 1.14
CA SER A 510 6.09 -8.12 0.53
C SER A 510 6.01 -6.59 0.44
N GLY A 511 4.83 -6.02 0.21
CA GLY A 511 4.62 -4.56 0.23
C GLY A 511 4.69 -3.96 1.62
N HIS A 512 4.33 -4.73 2.65
CA HIS A 512 4.45 -4.36 4.05
C HIS A 512 5.90 -4.49 4.55
N ASP A 513 6.56 -5.60 4.27
CA ASP A 513 7.85 -5.91 4.86
C ASP A 513 9.04 -5.18 4.20
N LEU A 514 8.95 -4.81 2.89
CA LEU A 514 9.98 -4.13 2.09
C LEU A 514 11.33 -4.92 2.03
#